data_a9648e293b62c06b693fff5466cedbdc
#
_entry.id   a9648e293b62c06b693fff5466cedbdc
#
_cell.length_a   1.000
_cell.length_b   1.000
_cell.length_c   1.000
_cell.angle_alpha   90.00
_cell.angle_beta   90.00
_cell.angle_gamma   90.00
#
_symmetry.space_group_name_H-M   'P 1'
#
loop_
_entity.id
_entity.type
_entity.pdbx_description
1 polymer ?
#
loop_
_entity_poly.entity_id
_entity_poly.type
_entity_poly.pdbx_seq_one_letter_code
_entity_poly.pdbx_strand_id
1 'polypeptide(L)'
;MKKTSIALIALLAISFLAPALAHAGDWTGWVTDEHCGAKGAKAGHEACAEKCMKEGSKLVFYNNADKKIYKLDNQDLAKKHLGHEVKVSGEATGDSIKVSGIEAAAAKSKM
;
A
#
# COMPACT_ATOMS: atom_id res chain seq x y z
N MET A 1 23.72 11.58 -59.84
CA MET A 1 23.42 10.99 -59.14
C MET A 1 23.17 11.33 -57.91
N LYS A 2 22.38 11.44 -57.33
CA LYS A 2 22.08 11.80 -56.24
C LYS A 2 21.67 10.86 -55.42
N LYS A 3 22.14 10.74 -54.40
CA LYS A 3 21.78 9.91 -53.55
C LYS A 3 21.04 10.52 -52.54
N THR A 4 19.91 10.39 -52.41
CA THR A 4 19.17 10.82 -51.32
C THR A 4 19.32 9.86 -50.25
N SER A 5 20.06 10.22 -49.37
CA SER A 5 20.02 9.58 -48.11
C SER A 5 18.76 9.87 -47.45
N ILE A 6 17.91 8.99 -47.49
CA ILE A 6 16.77 9.05 -46.71
C ILE A 6 17.23 8.69 -45.35
N ALA A 7 17.41 9.68 -44.57
CA ALA A 7 17.58 9.45 -43.17
C ALA A 7 16.29 8.85 -42.69
N LEU A 8 16.34 7.59 -42.56
CA LEU A 8 15.26 6.96 -41.86
C LEU A 8 15.36 7.42 -40.44
N ILE A 9 14.61 8.38 -40.18
CA ILE A 9 14.39 8.72 -38.81
C ILE A 9 13.49 7.66 -38.31
N ALA A 10 14.09 6.69 -37.73
CA ALA A 10 13.33 5.76 -36.97
C ALA A 10 12.74 6.55 -35.84
N LEU A 11 11.54 6.93 -36.04
CA LEU A 11 10.78 7.44 -34.93
C LEU A 11 10.61 6.30 -34.00
N LEU A 12 11.48 6.24 -33.03
CA LEU A 12 11.21 5.43 -31.90
C LEU A 12 10.07 6.08 -31.18
N ALA A 13 8.92 5.66 -31.52
CA ALA A 13 7.79 5.93 -30.66
C ALA A 13 8.06 5.17 -29.39
N ILE A 14 8.74 5.83 -28.49
CA ILE A 14 8.85 5.32 -27.16
C ILE A 14 7.50 5.52 -26.56
N SER A 15 6.75 4.49 -26.64
CA SER A 15 5.52 4.40 -25.94
C SER A 15 5.87 4.42 -24.48
N PHE A 16 5.84 5.58 -23.91
CA PHE A 16 5.87 5.68 -22.48
C PHE A 16 4.51 5.24 -21.97
N LEU A 17 4.41 3.98 -21.74
CA LEU A 17 3.42 3.56 -20.80
C LEU A 17 3.86 4.18 -19.49
N ALA A 18 3.27 5.28 -19.16
CA ALA A 18 3.48 5.82 -17.83
C ALA A 18 2.94 4.79 -16.86
N PRO A 19 3.79 4.07 -16.15
CA PRO A 19 3.27 3.20 -15.12
C PRO A 19 2.60 4.09 -14.11
N ALA A 20 1.48 3.64 -13.58
CA ALA A 20 0.89 4.28 -12.44
C ALA A 20 2.01 4.54 -11.45
N LEU A 21 2.14 5.79 -11.03
CA LEU A 21 3.25 6.20 -10.19
C LEU A 21 3.32 5.35 -8.94
N ALA A 22 4.30 4.47 -8.91
CA ALA A 22 4.57 3.66 -7.74
C ALA A 22 5.57 4.41 -6.88
N HIS A 23 5.24 4.58 -5.62
CA HIS A 23 6.12 5.24 -4.67
C HIS A 23 6.62 4.23 -3.67
N ALA A 24 7.93 4.02 -3.64
CA ALA A 24 8.56 3.21 -2.62
C ALA A 24 8.70 4.06 -1.35
N GLY A 25 8.45 3.49 -0.21
CA GLY A 25 8.60 4.20 1.04
C GLY A 25 8.07 3.46 2.25
N ASP A 26 7.98 4.19 3.33
CA ASP A 26 7.46 3.69 4.58
C ASP A 26 6.31 4.59 5.02
N TRP A 27 5.29 3.99 5.58
CA TRP A 27 4.14 4.73 6.07
C TRP A 27 3.73 4.21 7.42
N THR A 28 3.32 5.10 8.30
CA THR A 28 2.83 4.73 9.62
C THR A 28 1.32 4.86 9.67
N GLY A 29 0.67 3.87 10.21
CA GLY A 29 -0.78 3.84 10.30
C GLY A 29 -1.27 2.57 10.97
N TRP A 30 -2.47 2.15 10.63
CA TRP A 30 -3.13 1.04 11.30
C TRP A 30 -3.54 -0.03 10.31
N VAL A 31 -3.39 -1.28 10.72
CA VAL A 31 -3.96 -2.40 9.98
C VAL A 31 -5.38 -2.56 10.49
N THR A 32 -6.34 -2.45 9.61
CA THR A 32 -7.76 -2.55 9.95
C THR A 32 -8.44 -3.40 8.88
N ASP A 33 -9.71 -3.69 9.07
CA ASP A 33 -10.48 -4.40 8.05
C ASP A 33 -11.17 -3.41 7.10
N GLU A 34 -11.45 -3.86 5.90
CA GLU A 34 -12.06 -2.98 4.91
C GLU A 34 -13.48 -2.54 5.28
N HIS A 35 -14.16 -3.32 6.09
CA HIS A 35 -15.52 -2.99 6.53
C HIS A 35 -15.54 -1.77 7.46
N CYS A 36 -14.65 -1.75 8.44
CA CYS A 36 -14.55 -0.62 9.37
C CYS A 36 -13.69 0.52 8.83
N GLY A 37 -12.69 0.19 8.04
CA GLY A 37 -11.82 1.21 7.45
C GLY A 37 -11.24 2.14 8.49
N ALA A 38 -11.38 3.44 8.26
CA ALA A 38 -10.83 4.46 9.14
C ALA A 38 -11.35 4.39 10.57
N LYS A 39 -12.55 3.88 10.76
CA LYS A 39 -13.14 3.76 12.10
C LYS A 39 -12.39 2.75 12.96
N GLY A 40 -11.73 1.80 12.33
CA GLY A 40 -10.94 0.80 13.03
C GLY A 40 -9.48 1.19 13.25
N ALA A 41 -9.11 2.39 12.82
CA ALA A 41 -7.73 2.86 12.94
C ALA A 41 -7.48 3.45 14.31
N LYS A 42 -7.60 2.61 15.33
CA LYS A 42 -7.44 3.00 16.73
C LYS A 42 -7.11 1.79 17.57
N ALA A 43 -6.55 2.05 18.74
CA ALA A 43 -6.26 1.00 19.70
C ALA A 43 -7.56 0.35 20.18
N GLY A 44 -7.53 -0.94 20.45
CA GLY A 44 -8.67 -1.66 20.98
C GLY A 44 -9.64 -2.19 19.93
N HIS A 45 -9.35 -2.01 18.66
CA HIS A 45 -10.23 -2.48 17.59
C HIS A 45 -9.94 -3.91 17.14
N GLU A 46 -8.94 -4.54 17.70
CA GLU A 46 -8.48 -5.86 17.25
C GLU A 46 -9.55 -6.92 17.18
N ALA A 47 -10.33 -7.04 18.24
CA ALA A 47 -11.37 -8.07 18.29
C ALA A 47 -12.43 -7.88 17.22
N CYS A 48 -12.81 -6.64 16.97
CA CYS A 48 -13.81 -6.32 15.95
C CYS A 48 -13.24 -6.59 14.55
N ALA A 49 -12.00 -6.19 14.30
CA ALA A 49 -11.36 -6.42 13.03
C ALA A 49 -11.19 -7.91 12.77
N GLU A 50 -10.85 -8.67 13.79
CA GLU A 50 -10.71 -10.11 13.68
C GLU A 50 -12.03 -10.77 13.33
N LYS A 51 -13.11 -10.31 13.94
CA LYS A 51 -14.44 -10.82 13.62
C LYS A 51 -14.79 -10.53 12.18
N CYS A 52 -14.56 -9.32 11.70
CA CYS A 52 -14.84 -8.95 10.32
C CYS A 52 -14.00 -9.76 9.35
N MET A 53 -12.75 -10.03 9.69
CA MET A 53 -11.89 -10.85 8.87
C MET A 53 -12.44 -12.26 8.72
N LYS A 54 -12.95 -12.83 9.81
CA LYS A 54 -13.58 -14.16 9.77
C LYS A 54 -14.82 -14.20 8.91
N GLU A 55 -15.47 -13.05 8.77
CA GLU A 55 -16.64 -12.92 7.91
C GLU A 55 -16.30 -12.64 6.45
N GLY A 56 -15.02 -12.63 6.12
CA GLY A 56 -14.56 -12.46 4.76
C GLY A 56 -14.00 -11.08 4.41
N SER A 57 -13.96 -10.16 5.35
CA SER A 57 -13.35 -8.87 5.11
C SER A 57 -11.85 -9.00 4.92
N LYS A 58 -11.32 -8.21 4.03
CA LYS A 58 -9.89 -8.15 3.81
C LYS A 58 -9.27 -7.09 4.70
N LEU A 59 -7.99 -7.27 5.00
CA LEU A 59 -7.27 -6.30 5.78
C LEU A 59 -6.73 -5.20 4.88
N VAL A 60 -6.79 -3.98 5.40
CA VAL A 60 -6.33 -2.80 4.70
C VAL A 60 -5.46 -1.98 5.64
N PHE A 61 -4.77 -1.01 5.08
CA PHE A 61 -3.92 -0.11 5.84
C PHE A 61 -4.49 1.30 5.84
N TYR A 62 -4.68 1.85 7.01
CA TYR A 62 -5.06 3.25 7.18
C TYR A 62 -3.80 4.07 7.40
N ASN A 63 -3.49 4.95 6.47
CA ASN A 63 -2.29 5.77 6.55
C ASN A 63 -2.56 7.03 7.37
N ASN A 64 -1.84 7.21 8.46
CA ASN A 64 -2.03 8.37 9.33
C ASN A 64 -1.71 9.69 8.64
N ALA A 65 -0.77 9.69 7.71
CA ALA A 65 -0.32 10.92 7.07
C ALA A 65 -1.36 11.52 6.12
N ASP A 66 -1.96 10.71 5.27
CA ASP A 66 -2.93 11.20 4.31
C ASP A 66 -4.37 10.81 4.64
N LYS A 67 -4.54 9.99 5.68
CA LYS A 67 -5.85 9.53 6.16
C LYS A 67 -6.62 8.73 5.11
N LYS A 68 -5.89 8.06 4.24
CA LYS A 68 -6.47 7.21 3.20
C LYS A 68 -6.32 5.74 3.52
N ILE A 69 -7.19 4.95 2.92
CA ILE A 69 -7.16 3.50 3.05
C ILE A 69 -6.46 2.91 1.85
N TYR A 70 -5.53 2.01 2.11
CA TYR A 70 -4.77 1.32 1.08
C TYR A 70 -5.00 -0.17 1.18
N LYS A 71 -5.15 -0.81 0.04
CA LYS A 71 -5.25 -2.26 -0.02
C LYS A 71 -3.87 -2.85 0.16
N LEU A 72 -3.80 -3.95 0.88
CA LEU A 72 -2.53 -4.64 1.13
C LEU A 72 -2.51 -5.94 0.34
N ASP A 73 -1.44 -6.17 -0.40
CA ASP A 73 -1.30 -7.40 -1.17
C ASP A 73 -0.94 -8.59 -0.29
N ASN A 74 -0.24 -8.36 0.82
CA ASN A 74 0.18 -9.42 1.70
C ASN A 74 -0.73 -9.51 2.92
N GLN A 75 -1.82 -10.23 2.75
CA GLN A 75 -2.82 -10.39 3.80
C GLN A 75 -2.29 -11.21 4.99
N ASP A 76 -1.44 -12.17 4.73
CA ASP A 76 -0.88 -13.00 5.80
C ASP A 76 0.01 -12.20 6.75
N LEU A 77 0.82 -11.31 6.19
CA LEU A 77 1.65 -10.45 7.00
C LEU A 77 0.80 -9.43 7.76
N ALA A 78 -0.23 -8.91 7.12
CA ALA A 78 -1.15 -7.98 7.75
C ALA A 78 -1.90 -8.59 8.94
N LYS A 79 -2.25 -9.86 8.85
CA LYS A 79 -2.94 -10.55 9.95
C LYS A 79 -2.16 -10.54 11.25
N LYS A 80 -0.85 -10.56 11.16
CA LYS A 80 0.01 -10.56 12.34
C LYS A 80 -0.04 -9.25 13.12
N HIS A 81 -0.51 -8.20 12.45
CA HIS A 81 -0.54 -6.87 13.02
C HIS A 81 -1.94 -6.28 13.07
N LEU A 82 -2.94 -7.13 12.97
CA LEU A 82 -4.33 -6.71 12.94
C LEU A 82 -4.68 -5.87 14.17
N GLY A 83 -5.23 -4.69 13.92
CA GLY A 83 -5.66 -3.80 15.01
C GLY A 83 -4.54 -3.04 15.70
N HIS A 84 -3.34 -3.10 15.15
CA HIS A 84 -2.18 -2.42 15.74
C HIS A 84 -1.69 -1.30 14.84
N GLU A 85 -1.07 -0.32 15.47
CA GLU A 85 -0.38 0.72 14.74
C GLU A 85 0.95 0.16 14.25
N VAL A 86 1.23 0.35 12.97
CA VAL A 86 2.39 -0.27 12.32
C VAL A 86 3.07 0.69 11.37
N LYS A 87 4.28 0.33 10.99
CA LYS A 87 4.99 0.96 9.92
C LYS A 87 5.04 -0.04 8.77
N VAL A 88 4.44 0.32 7.65
CA VAL A 88 4.41 -0.51 6.46
C VAL A 88 5.44 -0.02 5.48
N SER A 89 6.25 -0.93 4.97
CA SER A 89 7.25 -0.63 3.95
C SER A 89 6.86 -1.34 2.65
N GLY A 90 7.08 -0.69 1.54
CA GLY A 90 6.77 -1.28 0.24
C GLY A 90 6.61 -0.23 -0.83
N GLU A 91 5.82 -0.55 -1.84
CA GLU A 91 5.53 0.34 -2.94
C GLU A 91 4.04 0.63 -3.01
N ALA A 92 3.67 1.89 -3.01
CA ALA A 92 2.29 2.32 -3.13
C ALA A 92 1.99 2.64 -4.59
N THR A 93 0.91 2.10 -5.10
CA THR A 93 0.42 2.36 -6.46
C THR A 93 -1.06 2.64 -6.36
N GLY A 94 -1.49 3.88 -6.60
CA GLY A 94 -2.88 4.25 -6.44
C GLY A 94 -3.34 4.05 -5.01
N ASP A 95 -4.29 3.16 -4.80
CA ASP A 95 -4.84 2.85 -3.48
C ASP A 95 -4.35 1.50 -2.93
N SER A 96 -3.28 0.99 -3.49
CA SER A 96 -2.74 -0.32 -3.10
C SER A 96 -1.28 -0.19 -2.68
N ILE A 97 -0.87 -1.04 -1.75
CA ILE A 97 0.53 -1.13 -1.34
C ILE A 97 1.01 -2.55 -1.56
N LYS A 98 2.10 -2.68 -2.29
CA LYS A 98 2.80 -3.94 -2.41
C LYS A 98 3.75 -4.01 -1.23
N VAL A 99 3.40 -4.80 -0.24
CA VAL A 99 4.06 -4.80 1.05
C VAL A 99 5.37 -5.58 1.00
N SER A 100 6.46 -4.96 1.45
CA SER A 100 7.73 -5.65 1.64
C SER A 100 7.95 -5.98 3.11
N GLY A 101 7.34 -5.24 4.02
CA GLY A 101 7.46 -5.52 5.44
C GLY A 101 6.49 -4.71 6.28
N ILE A 102 6.15 -5.21 7.43
CA ILE A 102 5.33 -4.51 8.41
C ILE A 102 5.99 -4.65 9.77
N GLU A 103 6.16 -3.53 10.45
CA GLU A 103 6.74 -3.50 11.78
C GLU A 103 5.79 -2.82 12.75
N ALA A 104 5.83 -3.23 13.99
CA ALA A 104 5.01 -2.60 15.01
C ALA A 104 5.52 -1.20 15.31
N ALA A 105 4.72 -0.19 15.01
CA ALA A 105 5.10 1.20 15.28
C ALA A 105 5.04 1.52 16.77
N ALA A 106 4.10 0.91 17.45
CA ALA A 106 3.89 1.16 18.87
C ALA A 106 5.11 0.84 19.75
N ALA A 107 6.00 -0.02 19.26
CA ALA A 107 7.20 -0.37 20.01
C ALA A 107 8.08 0.85 20.30
N LYS A 108 7.98 1.87 19.47
CA LYS A 108 8.79 3.06 19.65
C LYS A 108 8.23 4.01 20.69
N SER A 109 6.94 3.99 20.88
CA SER A 109 6.31 4.94 21.77
C SER A 109 6.42 4.55 23.24
N LYS A 110 7.04 3.44 23.51
CA LYS A 110 7.22 3.00 24.88
C LYS A 110 8.49 3.47 25.52
N MET A 111 9.21 4.24 24.81
CA MET A 111 10.51 4.75 25.29
C MET A 111 10.33 5.83 26.30
#